data_13f333a354642552aa6c4c7ba3e3f4fe
#
_entry.id   13f333a354642552aa6c4c7ba3e3f4fe
#
_cell.length_a   1.000
_cell.length_b   1.000
_cell.length_c   1.000
_cell.angle_alpha   90.00
_cell.angle_beta   90.00
_cell.angle_gamma   90.00
#
_symmetry.space_group_name_H-M   'P 1'
#
loop_
_entity.id
_entity.type
_entity.pdbx_description
1 polymer ?
#
loop_
_entity_poly.entity_id
_entity_poly.type
_entity_poly.pdbx_seq_one_letter_code
_entity_poly.pdbx_strand_id
1 'polypeptide(L)'
;MDDILSQDEVDALLKGMGGGDVETEGDDTSGGQSAKVYDFTNQERIVRGRLPALDIINERFARGFQRHFNEMIMASVEVTAGEVKIIKMIDYLRNLFVPTSLNIYRINPLNGVSLFTLDSKLIFTAVDIYFGGTGLLPFKIEGREYTPVEMSMVRSILDISSENMRKAWGPVMDIEIEYMHSEMNPKFAGIVDPTDMIVVSPINVRFEGVEGRVDIVMPYAMLEPVRD
;
A
#
# COMPACT_ATOMS: atom_id res chain seq x y z
N MET A 1 -13.00 49.94 -44.57
CA MET A 1 -13.52 50.74 -43.45
C MET A 1 -13.33 49.92 -42.25
N ASP A 2 -12.27 50.23 -41.54
CA ASP A 2 -11.82 49.48 -40.39
C ASP A 2 -12.63 49.91 -39.18
N ASP A 3 -13.47 49.01 -38.70
CA ASP A 3 -14.14 49.18 -37.40
C ASP A 3 -13.12 48.86 -36.31
N ILE A 4 -12.41 49.89 -35.88
CA ILE A 4 -11.52 49.81 -34.73
C ILE A 4 -12.41 49.98 -33.50
N LEU A 5 -12.50 48.93 -32.69
CA LEU A 5 -13.18 48.95 -31.41
C LEU A 5 -12.79 50.20 -30.60
N SER A 6 -13.74 50.88 -30.01
CA SER A 6 -13.49 52.04 -29.16
C SER A 6 -12.76 51.63 -27.89
N GLN A 7 -11.99 52.54 -27.32
CA GLN A 7 -11.18 52.27 -26.12
C GLN A 7 -12.04 51.83 -24.94
N ASP A 8 -13.28 52.28 -24.86
CA ASP A 8 -14.27 51.90 -23.86
C ASP A 8 -14.72 50.43 -24.01
N GLU A 9 -14.82 49.93 -25.26
CA GLU A 9 -15.14 48.51 -25.54
C GLU A 9 -13.98 47.57 -25.21
N VAL A 10 -12.75 48.01 -25.42
CA VAL A 10 -11.55 47.28 -25.04
C VAL A 10 -11.41 47.17 -23.50
N ASP A 11 -11.70 48.26 -22.80
CA ASP A 11 -11.67 48.30 -21.33
C ASP A 11 -12.80 47.44 -20.70
N ALA A 12 -13.98 47.42 -21.35
CA ALA A 12 -15.07 46.54 -20.94
C ALA A 12 -14.73 45.03 -21.12
N LEU A 13 -14.09 44.68 -22.24
CA LEU A 13 -13.61 43.32 -22.49
C LEU A 13 -12.51 42.90 -21.52
N LEU A 14 -11.57 43.77 -21.21
CA LEU A 14 -10.51 43.52 -20.22
C LEU A 14 -11.07 43.35 -18.80
N LYS A 15 -12.08 44.10 -18.43
CA LYS A 15 -12.75 44.01 -17.15
C LYS A 15 -13.59 42.73 -17.02
N GLY A 16 -14.20 42.27 -18.13
CA GLY A 16 -14.94 41.00 -18.20
C GLY A 16 -14.05 39.76 -18.08
N MET A 17 -12.78 39.81 -18.53
CA MET A 17 -11.83 38.74 -18.41
C MET A 17 -11.17 38.63 -17.02
N GLY A 18 -11.24 39.69 -16.21
CA GLY A 18 -10.64 39.72 -14.87
C GLY A 18 -11.59 39.34 -13.72
N GLY A 19 -12.89 39.27 -13.97
CA GLY A 19 -13.89 38.86 -12.98
C GLY A 19 -14.74 37.77 -13.59
N GLY A 20 -14.56 36.54 -13.13
CA GLY A 20 -15.13 35.31 -13.68
C GLY A 20 -16.67 35.18 -13.59
N ASP A 21 -17.44 36.14 -14.20
CA ASP A 21 -18.88 36.02 -14.38
C ASP A 21 -19.26 36.47 -15.77
N VAL A 22 -19.32 35.56 -16.72
CA VAL A 22 -20.06 35.71 -17.96
C VAL A 22 -21.27 34.82 -17.89
N GLU A 23 -22.41 35.36 -17.49
CA GLU A 23 -23.72 34.73 -17.70
C GLU A 23 -24.05 34.83 -19.20
N THR A 24 -24.00 33.72 -19.88
CA THR A 24 -24.62 33.55 -21.20
C THR A 24 -26.00 32.92 -21.00
N GLU A 25 -27.05 33.74 -21.15
CA GLU A 25 -28.41 33.24 -21.35
C GLU A 25 -28.50 32.50 -22.68
N GLY A 26 -28.97 31.23 -22.62
CA GLY A 26 -29.19 30.42 -23.82
C GLY A 26 -29.62 28.99 -23.51
N ASP A 27 -30.92 28.87 -23.27
CA ASP A 27 -31.82 27.73 -23.56
C ASP A 27 -31.57 26.37 -22.87
N ASP A 28 -32.61 25.98 -22.15
CA ASP A 28 -32.85 24.72 -21.47
C ASP A 28 -32.65 23.48 -22.36
N THR A 29 -31.84 22.50 -21.90
CA THR A 29 -32.27 21.09 -21.73
C THR A 29 -31.17 20.24 -21.16
N SER A 30 -31.47 19.64 -19.98
CA SER A 30 -31.01 18.34 -19.45
C SER A 30 -29.53 18.08 -19.16
N GLY A 31 -29.21 17.91 -17.85
CA GLY A 31 -28.16 16.99 -17.40
C GLY A 31 -26.79 17.63 -17.13
N GLY A 32 -26.71 18.51 -16.12
CA GLY A 32 -25.44 19.07 -15.67
C GLY A 32 -24.50 18.04 -15.01
N GLN A 33 -23.60 17.45 -15.76
CA GLN A 33 -22.36 16.97 -15.23
C GLN A 33 -21.41 18.17 -15.15
N SER A 34 -21.14 18.66 -13.94
CA SER A 34 -20.13 19.68 -13.72
C SER A 34 -18.79 19.16 -14.27
N ALA A 35 -18.24 19.82 -15.29
CA ALA A 35 -16.93 19.51 -15.83
C ALA A 35 -15.91 19.69 -14.69
N LYS A 36 -15.37 18.58 -14.17
CA LYS A 36 -14.21 18.60 -13.27
C LYS A 36 -13.04 19.18 -14.04
N VAL A 37 -12.42 20.22 -13.48
CA VAL A 37 -11.15 20.76 -13.99
C VAL A 37 -10.15 19.59 -14.06
N TYR A 38 -9.73 19.26 -15.27
CA TYR A 38 -8.79 18.18 -15.51
C TYR A 38 -7.38 18.71 -15.28
N ASP A 39 -6.79 18.35 -14.16
CA ASP A 39 -5.42 18.71 -13.80
C ASP A 39 -4.43 17.83 -14.58
N PHE A 40 -3.83 18.40 -15.63
CA PHE A 40 -2.83 17.71 -16.46
C PHE A 40 -1.49 17.48 -15.74
N THR A 41 -1.24 18.16 -14.62
CA THR A 41 -0.01 17.96 -13.83
C THR A 41 -0.10 16.74 -12.91
N ASN A 42 -1.31 16.30 -12.60
CA ASN A 42 -1.59 15.07 -11.90
C ASN A 42 -2.10 14.04 -12.91
N GLN A 43 -1.25 13.59 -13.82
CA GLN A 43 -1.53 12.37 -14.55
C GLN A 43 -1.49 11.20 -13.54
N GLU A 44 -2.53 11.11 -12.71
CA GLU A 44 -2.91 9.84 -12.13
C GLU A 44 -3.24 8.94 -13.33
N ARG A 45 -2.26 8.21 -13.77
CA ARG A 45 -2.50 6.99 -14.52
C ARG A 45 -3.38 6.17 -13.58
N ILE A 46 -4.70 6.33 -13.73
CA ILE A 46 -5.67 5.48 -13.03
C ILE A 46 -5.40 4.11 -13.62
N VAL A 47 -4.48 3.38 -13.00
CA VAL A 47 -4.26 1.97 -13.27
C VAL A 47 -5.49 1.27 -12.70
N ARG A 48 -6.59 1.29 -13.48
CA ARG A 48 -7.83 0.57 -13.19
C ARG A 48 -7.65 -0.91 -13.51
N GLY A 49 -6.51 -1.48 -13.16
CA GLY A 49 -6.28 -2.90 -13.28
C GLY A 49 -6.59 -3.56 -11.95
N ARG A 50 -7.74 -4.20 -11.82
CA ARG A 50 -7.86 -5.29 -10.83
C ARG A 50 -6.80 -6.33 -11.21
N LEU A 51 -6.15 -6.87 -10.21
CA LEU A 51 -5.20 -7.98 -10.35
C LEU A 51 -5.81 -9.26 -9.75
N PRO A 52 -6.76 -9.91 -10.44
CA PRO A 52 -7.51 -11.04 -9.87
C PRO A 52 -6.61 -12.20 -9.46
N ALA A 53 -5.53 -12.42 -10.21
CA ALA A 53 -4.53 -13.42 -9.87
C ALA A 53 -3.88 -13.13 -8.50
N LEU A 54 -3.59 -11.86 -8.22
CA LEU A 54 -2.99 -11.45 -6.95
C LEU A 54 -3.96 -11.59 -5.79
N ASP A 55 -5.26 -11.34 -5.99
CA ASP A 55 -6.28 -11.57 -4.96
C ASP A 55 -6.31 -13.05 -4.54
N ILE A 56 -6.27 -13.97 -5.51
CA ILE A 56 -6.24 -15.42 -5.25
C ILE A 56 -4.94 -15.81 -4.53
N ILE A 57 -3.80 -15.26 -4.95
CA ILE A 57 -2.50 -15.50 -4.31
C ILE A 57 -2.53 -15.03 -2.85
N ASN A 58 -3.06 -13.82 -2.60
CA ASN A 58 -3.14 -13.25 -1.25
C ASN A 58 -4.05 -14.07 -0.33
N GLU A 59 -5.18 -14.57 -0.84
CA GLU A 59 -6.05 -15.48 -0.07
C GLU A 59 -5.36 -16.80 0.28
N ARG A 60 -4.60 -17.37 -0.67
CA ARG A 60 -3.82 -18.59 -0.41
C ARG A 60 -2.72 -18.34 0.60
N PHE A 61 -2.03 -17.20 0.46
CA PHE A 61 -1.03 -16.76 1.42
C PHE A 61 -1.63 -16.61 2.81
N ALA A 62 -2.73 -15.89 2.96
CA ALA A 62 -3.39 -15.65 4.24
C ALA A 62 -3.75 -16.96 4.96
N ARG A 63 -4.34 -17.93 4.24
CA ARG A 63 -4.69 -19.25 4.80
C ARG A 63 -3.45 -20.05 5.24
N GLY A 64 -2.39 -20.04 4.44
CA GLY A 64 -1.15 -20.73 4.77
C GLY A 64 -0.43 -20.07 5.94
N PHE A 65 -0.34 -18.75 5.91
CA PHE A 65 0.26 -17.94 6.95
C PHE A 65 -0.47 -18.14 8.30
N GLN A 66 -1.81 -18.08 8.31
CA GLN A 66 -2.62 -18.30 9.51
C GLN A 66 -2.27 -19.61 10.21
N ARG A 67 -2.18 -20.72 9.45
CA ARG A 67 -1.89 -22.02 10.03
C ARG A 67 -0.51 -22.06 10.71
N HIS A 68 0.53 -21.65 10.01
CA HIS A 68 1.90 -21.70 10.57
C HIS A 68 2.12 -20.65 11.67
N PHE A 69 1.45 -19.50 11.55
CA PHE A 69 1.53 -18.48 12.57
C PHE A 69 0.84 -18.91 13.87
N ASN A 70 -0.35 -19.55 13.79
CA ASN A 70 -1.02 -20.14 14.95
C ASN A 70 -0.17 -21.21 15.63
N GLU A 71 0.49 -22.07 14.84
CA GLU A 71 1.41 -23.09 15.35
C GLU A 71 2.59 -22.44 16.09
N MET A 72 3.15 -21.35 15.54
CA MET A 72 4.29 -20.65 16.13
C MET A 72 3.94 -19.98 17.45
N ILE A 73 2.83 -19.23 17.52
CA ILE A 73 2.45 -18.50 18.73
C ILE A 73 1.61 -19.31 19.71
N MET A 74 1.26 -20.57 19.36
CA MET A 74 0.38 -21.46 20.13
C MET A 74 -0.98 -20.83 20.50
N ALA A 75 -1.51 -19.99 19.63
CA ALA A 75 -2.79 -19.32 19.79
C ALA A 75 -3.57 -19.30 18.48
N SER A 76 -4.89 -19.12 18.57
CA SER A 76 -5.74 -18.98 17.38
C SER A 76 -5.93 -17.54 17.01
N VAL A 77 -5.51 -17.15 15.79
CA VAL A 77 -5.76 -15.84 15.20
C VAL A 77 -6.47 -16.01 13.87
N GLU A 78 -7.23 -15.00 13.50
CA GLU A 78 -7.85 -14.91 12.18
C GLU A 78 -6.95 -14.09 11.26
N VAL A 79 -6.65 -14.64 10.06
CA VAL A 79 -5.86 -13.94 9.05
C VAL A 79 -6.66 -13.83 7.77
N THR A 80 -6.82 -12.61 7.28
CA THR A 80 -7.60 -12.32 6.06
C THR A 80 -6.80 -11.46 5.10
N ALA A 81 -6.91 -11.75 3.81
CA ALA A 81 -6.41 -10.86 2.78
C ALA A 81 -7.32 -9.63 2.67
N GLY A 82 -6.73 -8.44 2.68
CA GLY A 82 -7.45 -7.20 2.43
C GLY A 82 -7.47 -6.84 0.95
N GLU A 83 -8.13 -5.74 0.63
CA GLU A 83 -8.21 -5.22 -0.74
C GLU A 83 -6.84 -4.75 -1.24
N VAL A 84 -6.45 -5.23 -2.43
CA VAL A 84 -5.22 -4.81 -3.10
C VAL A 84 -5.34 -3.35 -3.55
N LYS A 85 -4.32 -2.55 -3.25
CA LYS A 85 -4.28 -1.12 -3.56
C LYS A 85 -3.09 -0.81 -4.45
N ILE A 86 -3.32 0.07 -5.42
CA ILE A 86 -2.26 0.61 -6.28
C ILE A 86 -2.12 2.09 -5.92
N ILE A 87 -0.98 2.45 -5.33
CA ILE A 87 -0.69 3.80 -4.83
C ILE A 87 0.76 4.20 -5.15
N LYS A 88 1.11 5.46 -4.96
CA LYS A 88 2.50 5.91 -5.08
C LYS A 88 3.31 5.47 -3.86
N MET A 89 4.60 5.16 -4.08
CA MET A 89 5.51 4.75 -3.00
C MET A 89 5.58 5.79 -1.88
N ILE A 90 5.62 7.07 -2.23
CA ILE A 90 5.69 8.17 -1.25
C ILE A 90 4.45 8.21 -0.35
N ASP A 91 3.26 7.94 -0.89
CA ASP A 91 2.02 7.97 -0.13
C ASP A 91 1.93 6.78 0.82
N TYR A 92 2.45 5.62 0.40
CA TYR A 92 2.56 4.46 1.26
C TYR A 92 3.49 4.73 2.46
N LEU A 93 4.71 5.21 2.19
CA LEU A 93 5.71 5.45 3.24
C LEU A 93 5.28 6.52 4.24
N ARG A 94 4.54 7.55 3.80
CA ARG A 94 4.00 8.60 4.70
C ARG A 94 2.95 8.09 5.68
N ASN A 95 2.24 7.04 5.33
CA ASN A 95 1.18 6.46 6.15
C ASN A 95 1.68 5.38 7.13
N LEU A 96 2.97 5.06 7.10
CA LEU A 96 3.56 4.11 8.04
C LEU A 96 3.84 4.75 9.40
N PHE A 97 3.45 4.06 10.45
CA PHE A 97 3.77 4.45 11.82
C PHE A 97 5.19 4.01 12.18
N VAL A 98 5.85 4.76 13.06
CA VAL A 98 7.19 4.40 13.55
C VAL A 98 7.06 3.94 15.00
N PRO A 99 7.66 2.79 15.36
CA PRO A 99 8.41 1.85 14.53
C PRO A 99 7.55 0.92 13.70
N THR A 100 8.01 0.60 12.50
CA THR A 100 7.47 -0.45 11.63
C THR A 100 8.65 -1.26 11.13
N SER A 101 8.53 -2.59 11.10
CA SER A 101 9.57 -3.43 10.51
C SER A 101 9.40 -3.51 9.00
N LEU A 102 10.39 -3.00 8.27
CA LEU A 102 10.42 -2.86 6.83
C LEU A 102 11.49 -3.82 6.28
N ASN A 103 11.08 -4.88 5.61
CA ASN A 103 11.98 -5.98 5.24
C ASN A 103 12.02 -6.10 3.72
N ILE A 104 13.20 -5.89 3.17
CA ILE A 104 13.43 -5.83 1.73
C ILE A 104 13.82 -7.22 1.23
N TYR A 105 13.13 -7.67 0.17
CA TYR A 105 13.32 -8.97 -0.45
C TYR A 105 13.48 -8.84 -1.95
N ARG A 106 14.31 -9.71 -2.53
CA ARG A 106 14.31 -9.97 -3.97
C ARG A 106 13.44 -11.19 -4.25
N ILE A 107 12.63 -11.12 -5.29
CA ILE A 107 11.76 -12.22 -5.72
C ILE A 107 12.14 -12.59 -7.15
N ASN A 108 12.79 -13.72 -7.33
CA ASN A 108 13.15 -14.25 -8.65
C ASN A 108 12.03 -15.17 -9.17
N PRO A 109 11.69 -15.16 -10.48
CA PRO A 109 12.34 -14.43 -11.57
C PRO A 109 11.77 -13.02 -11.81
N LEU A 110 10.96 -12.48 -10.90
CA LEU A 110 10.42 -11.13 -11.02
C LEU A 110 11.56 -10.11 -10.89
N ASN A 111 11.59 -9.13 -11.82
CA ASN A 111 12.63 -8.12 -11.80
C ASN A 111 12.30 -7.00 -10.81
N GLY A 112 13.07 -6.92 -9.74
CA GLY A 112 12.92 -5.87 -8.73
C GLY A 112 13.06 -6.38 -7.31
N VAL A 113 12.76 -5.50 -6.37
CA VAL A 113 12.73 -5.79 -4.95
C VAL A 113 11.35 -5.49 -4.40
N SER A 114 10.94 -6.26 -3.42
CA SER A 114 9.66 -6.12 -2.72
C SER A 114 9.90 -5.78 -1.26
N LEU A 115 8.86 -5.26 -0.61
CA LEU A 115 8.90 -4.88 0.79
C LEU A 115 7.83 -5.68 1.55
N PHE A 116 8.25 -6.40 2.60
CA PHE A 116 7.36 -6.99 3.60
C PHE A 116 7.36 -6.09 4.83
N THR A 117 6.21 -5.51 5.12
CA THR A 117 6.06 -4.58 6.24
C THR A 117 5.31 -5.27 7.37
N LEU A 118 5.88 -5.27 8.57
CA LEU A 118 5.22 -5.78 9.77
C LEU A 118 4.88 -4.62 10.71
N ASP A 119 3.60 -4.50 11.04
CA ASP A 119 3.11 -3.53 12.00
C ASP A 119 3.64 -3.85 13.41
N SER A 120 4.00 -2.83 14.16
CA SER A 120 4.46 -2.97 15.56
C SER A 120 3.43 -3.64 16.46
N LYS A 121 2.13 -3.39 16.23
CA LYS A 121 1.07 -4.05 17.01
C LYS A 121 1.10 -5.56 16.82
N LEU A 122 1.27 -6.01 15.57
CA LEU A 122 1.44 -7.44 15.27
C LEU A 122 2.61 -8.03 16.04
N ILE A 123 3.78 -7.36 15.99
CA ILE A 123 5.01 -7.85 16.60
C ILE A 123 4.86 -7.94 18.12
N PHE A 124 4.41 -6.86 18.77
CA PHE A 124 4.29 -6.83 20.22
C PHE A 124 3.22 -7.79 20.74
N THR A 125 2.07 -7.88 20.08
CA THR A 125 1.01 -8.82 20.44
C THR A 125 1.47 -10.25 20.27
N ALA A 126 2.17 -10.57 19.17
CA ALA A 126 2.72 -11.89 18.95
C ALA A 126 3.77 -12.28 20.01
N VAL A 127 4.63 -11.34 20.41
CA VAL A 127 5.62 -11.57 21.49
C VAL A 127 4.91 -11.83 22.83
N ASP A 128 3.92 -11.00 23.17
CA ASP A 128 3.18 -11.16 24.44
C ASP A 128 2.48 -12.53 24.51
N ILE A 129 1.76 -12.91 23.48
CA ILE A 129 1.08 -14.21 23.40
C ILE A 129 2.07 -15.35 23.44
N TYR A 130 3.18 -15.28 22.73
CA TYR A 130 4.22 -16.30 22.69
C TYR A 130 4.80 -16.59 24.09
N PHE A 131 4.85 -15.57 24.96
CA PHE A 131 5.27 -15.71 26.36
C PHE A 131 4.12 -15.97 27.32
N GLY A 132 2.93 -16.28 26.84
CA GLY A 132 1.78 -16.66 27.65
C GLY A 132 0.92 -15.48 28.11
N GLY A 133 1.10 -14.29 27.55
CA GLY A 133 0.24 -13.12 27.75
C GLY A 133 -1.08 -13.25 27.01
N THR A 134 -1.95 -12.27 27.22
CA THR A 134 -3.29 -12.20 26.61
C THR A 134 -3.34 -11.41 25.28
N GLY A 135 -2.25 -10.76 24.90
CA GLY A 135 -2.22 -9.86 23.74
C GLY A 135 -2.93 -8.53 23.95
N LEU A 136 -3.50 -8.29 25.12
CA LEU A 136 -4.35 -7.11 25.42
C LEU A 136 -3.59 -5.98 26.13
N LEU A 137 -2.30 -6.13 26.39
CA LEU A 137 -1.52 -5.12 27.07
C LEU A 137 -1.43 -3.83 26.24
N PRO A 138 -1.65 -2.65 26.87
CA PRO A 138 -1.47 -1.38 26.20
C PRO A 138 0.03 -1.16 25.92
N PHE A 139 0.46 -1.51 24.71
CA PHE A 139 1.82 -1.22 24.28
C PHE A 139 1.94 0.28 24.03
N LYS A 140 2.81 0.96 24.77
CA LYS A 140 3.29 2.26 24.35
C LYS A 140 4.20 2.04 23.13
N ILE A 141 3.64 2.32 21.96
CA ILE A 141 4.42 2.38 20.72
C ILE A 141 5.19 3.71 20.77
N GLU A 142 6.26 3.74 21.51
CA GLU A 142 7.22 4.85 21.49
C GLU A 142 8.25 4.53 20.43
N GLY A 143 8.72 5.52 19.67
CA GLY A 143 9.66 5.38 18.55
C GLY A 143 11.03 4.81 18.92
N ARG A 144 11.05 3.71 19.69
CA ARG A 144 12.23 2.94 20.07
C ARG A 144 12.53 1.83 19.08
N GLU A 145 13.75 1.40 19.05
CA GLU A 145 14.15 0.21 18.29
C GLU A 145 13.56 -1.07 18.92
N TYR A 146 13.41 -2.10 18.09
CA TYR A 146 12.98 -3.42 18.56
C TYR A 146 14.08 -4.07 19.40
N THR A 147 13.67 -4.70 20.47
CA THR A 147 14.55 -5.53 21.30
C THR A 147 15.01 -6.78 20.55
N PRO A 148 16.09 -7.48 20.99
CA PRO A 148 16.51 -8.74 20.37
C PRO A 148 15.41 -9.80 20.30
N VAL A 149 14.53 -9.85 21.31
CA VAL A 149 13.39 -10.79 21.34
C VAL A 149 12.36 -10.45 20.28
N GLU A 150 12.00 -9.16 20.17
CA GLU A 150 11.09 -8.68 19.13
C GLU A 150 11.66 -8.90 17.73
N MET A 151 12.96 -8.66 17.55
CA MET A 151 13.65 -8.97 16.28
C MET A 151 13.67 -10.47 15.96
N SER A 152 13.78 -11.34 16.97
CA SER A 152 13.65 -12.77 16.77
C SER A 152 12.24 -13.16 16.31
N MET A 153 11.22 -12.56 16.91
CA MET A 153 9.83 -12.74 16.47
C MET A 153 9.62 -12.25 15.02
N VAL A 154 10.15 -11.07 14.68
CA VAL A 154 10.13 -10.55 13.30
C VAL A 154 10.70 -11.57 12.32
N ARG A 155 11.89 -12.14 12.61
CA ARG A 155 12.52 -13.14 11.74
C ARG A 155 11.64 -14.38 11.57
N SER A 156 11.08 -14.90 12.65
CA SER A 156 10.19 -16.06 12.59
C SER A 156 8.94 -15.79 11.74
N ILE A 157 8.34 -14.58 11.85
CA ILE A 157 7.20 -14.16 11.03
C ILE A 157 7.62 -14.07 9.56
N LEU A 158 8.81 -13.54 9.27
CA LEU A 158 9.31 -13.38 7.90
C LEU A 158 9.62 -14.75 7.26
N ASP A 159 10.16 -15.70 8.01
CA ASP A 159 10.41 -17.08 7.53
C ASP A 159 9.09 -17.75 7.14
N ILE A 160 8.08 -17.67 8.01
CA ILE A 160 6.73 -18.16 7.73
C ILE A 160 6.15 -17.45 6.50
N SER A 161 6.31 -16.11 6.40
CA SER A 161 5.81 -15.32 5.28
C SER A 161 6.45 -15.75 3.97
N SER A 162 7.78 -15.91 3.94
CA SER A 162 8.52 -16.29 2.73
C SER A 162 8.12 -17.69 2.24
N GLU A 163 7.99 -18.64 3.13
CA GLU A 163 7.56 -20.01 2.80
C GLU A 163 6.13 -20.05 2.23
N ASN A 164 5.21 -19.34 2.88
CA ASN A 164 3.81 -19.30 2.42
C ASN A 164 3.64 -18.51 1.14
N MET A 165 4.45 -17.47 0.92
CA MET A 165 4.46 -16.71 -0.33
C MET A 165 4.88 -17.58 -1.51
N ARG A 166 5.96 -18.37 -1.38
CA ARG A 166 6.37 -19.34 -2.40
C ARG A 166 5.25 -20.33 -2.73
N LYS A 167 4.60 -20.91 -1.70
CA LYS A 167 3.48 -21.84 -1.88
C LYS A 167 2.27 -21.20 -2.54
N ALA A 168 1.97 -19.95 -2.20
CA ALA A 168 0.83 -19.21 -2.76
C ALA A 168 1.01 -18.88 -4.24
N TRP A 169 2.24 -18.54 -4.64
CA TRP A 169 2.60 -18.22 -6.03
C TRP A 169 2.78 -19.46 -6.90
N GLY A 170 3.13 -20.60 -6.34
CA GLY A 170 3.47 -21.83 -7.09
C GLY A 170 2.52 -22.21 -8.23
N PRO A 171 1.18 -22.05 -8.12
CA PRO A 171 0.27 -22.32 -9.23
C PRO A 171 0.34 -21.33 -10.41
N VAL A 172 0.91 -20.15 -10.19
CA VAL A 172 1.07 -19.11 -11.22
C VAL A 172 2.50 -19.11 -11.74
N MET A 173 3.46 -19.13 -10.83
CA MET A 173 4.88 -19.07 -11.14
C MET A 173 5.69 -19.57 -9.95
N ASP A 174 6.71 -20.37 -10.21
CA ASP A 174 7.72 -20.70 -9.21
C ASP A 174 8.56 -19.47 -8.90
N ILE A 175 8.58 -19.07 -7.62
CA ILE A 175 9.36 -17.93 -7.15
C ILE A 175 10.37 -18.34 -6.08
N GLU A 176 11.53 -17.70 -6.11
CA GLU A 176 12.52 -17.74 -5.05
C GLU A 176 12.55 -16.38 -4.34
N ILE A 177 12.53 -16.41 -3.02
CA ILE A 177 12.48 -15.21 -2.18
C ILE A 177 13.79 -15.12 -1.41
N GLU A 178 14.56 -14.07 -1.66
CA GLU A 178 15.85 -13.82 -1.03
C GLU A 178 15.72 -12.60 -0.11
N TYR A 179 15.96 -12.80 1.20
CA TYR A 179 16.03 -11.69 2.15
C TYR A 179 17.29 -10.86 1.90
N MET A 180 17.16 -9.55 1.84
CA MET A 180 18.27 -8.63 1.65
C MET A 180 18.67 -7.94 2.95
N HIS A 181 17.79 -7.12 3.51
CA HIS A 181 18.01 -6.41 4.77
C HIS A 181 16.68 -5.90 5.33
N SER A 182 16.74 -5.40 6.58
CA SER A 182 15.60 -4.76 7.25
C SER A 182 15.92 -3.35 7.64
N GLU A 183 14.90 -2.49 7.59
CA GLU A 183 14.92 -1.11 8.02
C GLU A 183 13.78 -0.85 9.01
N MET A 184 13.93 0.14 9.87
CA MET A 184 12.86 0.59 10.77
C MET A 184 12.36 1.99 10.44
N ASN A 185 13.15 2.71 9.67
CA ASN A 185 12.81 4.07 9.24
C ASN A 185 12.31 4.04 7.80
N PRO A 186 11.05 4.45 7.54
CA PRO A 186 10.48 4.48 6.20
C PRO A 186 11.30 5.26 5.16
N LYS A 187 12.11 6.23 5.60
CA LYS A 187 12.96 7.01 4.70
C LYS A 187 14.05 6.18 4.00
N PHE A 188 14.44 5.06 4.59
CA PHE A 188 15.48 4.17 4.03
C PHE A 188 14.90 2.92 3.34
N ALA A 189 13.59 2.73 3.39
CA ALA A 189 12.91 1.57 2.81
C ALA A 189 12.35 1.82 1.39
N GLY A 190 12.90 2.79 0.67
CA GLY A 190 12.52 3.06 -0.72
C GLY A 190 13.02 1.96 -1.66
N ILE A 191 12.07 1.10 -2.13
CA ILE A 191 12.38 0.03 -3.09
C ILE A 191 12.28 0.49 -4.55
N VAL A 192 11.68 1.64 -4.79
CA VAL A 192 11.52 2.34 -6.08
C VAL A 192 11.52 3.84 -5.86
N ASP A 193 11.47 4.63 -6.93
CA ASP A 193 11.36 6.07 -6.83
C ASP A 193 10.05 6.49 -6.09
N PRO A 194 10.07 7.58 -5.33
CA PRO A 194 8.90 8.03 -4.53
C PRO A 194 7.62 8.24 -5.36
N THR A 195 7.75 8.55 -6.64
CA THR A 195 6.64 8.79 -7.57
C THR A 195 6.13 7.54 -8.27
N ASP A 196 6.87 6.42 -8.17
CA ASP A 196 6.50 5.17 -8.81
C ASP A 196 5.27 4.54 -8.16
N MET A 197 4.53 3.81 -8.98
CA MET A 197 3.36 3.06 -8.54
C MET A 197 3.78 1.72 -7.93
N ILE A 198 3.20 1.43 -6.79
CA ILE A 198 3.36 0.16 -6.09
C ILE A 198 2.00 -0.50 -5.89
N VAL A 199 2.03 -1.81 -5.78
CA VAL A 199 0.90 -2.65 -5.41
C VAL A 199 1.07 -3.05 -3.96
N VAL A 200 0.10 -2.72 -3.13
CA VAL A 200 0.05 -3.06 -1.71
C VAL A 200 -1.00 -4.12 -1.49
N SER A 201 -0.59 -5.27 -1.00
CA SER A 201 -1.44 -6.40 -0.60
C SER A 201 -1.46 -6.49 0.92
N PRO A 202 -2.49 -5.93 1.59
CA PRO A 202 -2.58 -5.98 3.03
C PRO A 202 -3.11 -7.34 3.50
N ILE A 203 -2.47 -7.88 4.51
CA ILE A 203 -2.88 -9.10 5.22
C ILE A 203 -3.17 -8.72 6.66
N ASN A 204 -4.43 -8.77 7.04
CA ASN A 204 -4.88 -8.41 8.37
C ASN A 204 -4.79 -9.62 9.29
N VAL A 205 -4.21 -9.44 10.46
CA VAL A 205 -4.08 -10.46 11.51
C VAL A 205 -4.87 -10.00 12.72
N ARG A 206 -5.94 -10.71 13.02
CA ARG A 206 -6.83 -10.37 14.14
C ARG A 206 -6.61 -11.31 15.30
N PHE A 207 -6.15 -10.74 16.40
CA PHE A 207 -6.10 -11.36 17.71
C PHE A 207 -7.39 -11.06 18.49
N GLU A 208 -7.55 -11.62 19.69
CA GLU A 208 -8.64 -11.24 20.58
C GLU A 208 -8.47 -9.78 21.03
N GLY A 209 -9.19 -8.85 20.37
CA GLY A 209 -9.22 -7.43 20.72
C GLY A 209 -8.13 -6.55 20.12
N VAL A 210 -7.20 -7.09 19.35
CA VAL A 210 -6.14 -6.33 18.67
C VAL A 210 -6.07 -6.76 17.20
N GLU A 211 -5.86 -5.78 16.31
CA GLU A 211 -5.55 -6.04 14.90
C GLU A 211 -4.13 -5.60 14.60
N GLY A 212 -3.36 -6.51 14.01
CA GLY A 212 -2.07 -6.27 13.41
C GLY A 212 -2.14 -6.45 11.89
N ARG A 213 -1.09 -6.06 11.19
CA ARG A 213 -1.05 -6.08 9.73
C ARG A 213 0.32 -6.46 9.19
N VAL A 214 0.29 -7.23 8.12
CA VAL A 214 1.44 -7.48 7.24
C VAL A 214 1.10 -6.89 5.88
N ASP A 215 1.93 -6.00 5.32
CA ASP A 215 1.78 -5.57 3.94
C ASP A 215 2.85 -6.22 3.08
N ILE A 216 2.42 -6.78 1.96
CA ILE A 216 3.28 -7.23 0.88
C ILE A 216 3.23 -6.14 -0.19
N VAL A 217 4.36 -5.47 -0.41
CA VAL A 217 4.46 -4.33 -1.31
C VAL A 217 5.38 -4.68 -2.46
N MET A 218 4.87 -4.56 -3.68
CA MET A 218 5.62 -4.84 -4.91
C MET A 218 5.54 -3.65 -5.87
N PRO A 219 6.63 -3.30 -6.56
CA PRO A 219 6.56 -2.36 -7.67
C PRO A 219 5.54 -2.82 -8.71
N TYR A 220 4.73 -1.89 -9.22
CA TYR A 220 3.75 -2.25 -10.26
C TYR A 220 4.41 -2.85 -11.51
N ALA A 221 5.55 -2.29 -11.91
CA ALA A 221 6.33 -2.79 -13.04
C ALA A 221 6.82 -4.25 -12.85
N MET A 222 7.04 -4.68 -11.60
CA MET A 222 7.45 -6.05 -11.27
C MET A 222 6.34 -7.07 -11.53
N LEU A 223 5.08 -6.65 -11.46
CA LEU A 223 3.91 -7.50 -11.65
C LEU A 223 3.36 -7.48 -13.09
N GLU A 224 3.92 -6.64 -13.95
CA GLU A 224 3.48 -6.53 -15.36
C GLU A 224 3.51 -7.88 -16.11
N PRO A 225 4.52 -8.76 -15.91
CA PRO A 225 4.55 -10.08 -16.57
C PRO A 225 3.47 -11.06 -16.09
N VAL A 226 2.81 -10.79 -14.97
CA VAL A 226 1.83 -11.68 -14.29
C VAL A 226 0.42 -11.11 -14.36
N ARG A 227 0.21 -10.00 -15.10
CA ARG A 227 -1.05 -9.28 -15.16
C ARG A 227 -2.14 -9.96 -15.99
N ASP A 228 -1.73 -10.77 -16.94
CA ASP A 228 -2.61 -11.54 -17.85
C ASP A 228 -2.96 -12.94 -17.23
#